data_f68dd6b8f08331f996e1fb38e1b1c3ec
#
_entry.id   f68dd6b8f08331f996e1fb38e1b1c3ec
#
_cell.length_a   1.000
_cell.length_b   1.000
_cell.length_c   1.000
_cell.angle_alpha   90.00
_cell.angle_beta   90.00
_cell.angle_gamma   90.00
#
_symmetry.space_group_name_H-M   'P 1'
#
loop_
_entity.id
_entity.type
_entity.pdbx_description
1 polymer ?
#
loop_
_entity_poly.entity_id
_entity_poly.type
_entity_poly.pdbx_seq_one_letter_code
_entity_poly.pdbx_strand_id
1 'polypeptide(L)'
;FFLLAILPVSTVAQGVDNKPANGAGASRLRLSNSDEIGAEFDSVPCANSDRLNSVKALFERMGAADSEITIEKRKKVENLVIRKTGSQSDSGKIIIGAHFDKTEKGCGAVDNWSGVVTIAHVYRALREYLLNKTVIFVAFGDEEKGLNGSREMSDGIEKNSRQEYCAMINIDSLGMGAVQVADNLSSRKLVDLSKSVAADLKIPFNHSNIAGGDADSTSFLNKGVASVTIHGLTNEWPLILHTQKDTAAKVNATAVYLGYRLVLEMLMRIDSSPCSAFR
;
A
#
# COMPACT_ATOMS: atom_id res chain seq x y z
N PHE A 1 64.94 -19.81 -10.16
CA PHE A 1 63.78 -20.32 -10.88
C PHE A 1 62.98 -21.20 -9.94
N PHE A 2 61.92 -20.63 -9.31
CA PHE A 2 60.92 -21.38 -8.56
C PHE A 2 59.64 -21.38 -9.36
N LEU A 3 59.20 -22.54 -9.82
CA LEU A 3 57.91 -22.76 -10.43
C LEU A 3 56.83 -22.84 -9.28
N LEU A 4 55.89 -21.90 -9.25
CA LEU A 4 54.69 -22.01 -8.43
C LEU A 4 53.64 -22.81 -9.23
N ALA A 5 53.28 -23.97 -8.74
CA ALA A 5 52.16 -24.77 -9.26
C ALA A 5 50.84 -24.20 -8.71
N ILE A 6 49.96 -23.76 -9.61
CA ILE A 6 48.60 -23.34 -9.31
C ILE A 6 47.71 -24.59 -9.37
N LEU A 7 47.16 -25.01 -8.22
CA LEU A 7 46.12 -26.03 -8.14
C LEU A 7 44.73 -25.39 -8.36
N PRO A 8 43.83 -26.00 -9.11
CA PRO A 8 42.48 -25.49 -9.27
C PRO A 8 41.64 -25.79 -8.03
N VAL A 9 40.98 -24.76 -7.50
CA VAL A 9 39.97 -24.89 -6.45
C VAL A 9 38.67 -25.36 -7.09
N SER A 10 38.31 -26.61 -6.84
CA SER A 10 36.99 -27.15 -7.21
C SER A 10 35.94 -26.65 -6.23
N THR A 11 35.06 -25.75 -6.66
CA THR A 11 33.87 -25.40 -5.94
C THR A 11 32.83 -26.51 -6.09
N VAL A 12 32.65 -27.30 -5.05
CA VAL A 12 31.52 -28.23 -4.94
C VAL A 12 30.31 -27.41 -4.51
N ALA A 13 29.40 -27.14 -5.43
CA ALA A 13 28.07 -26.65 -5.13
C ALA A 13 27.27 -27.81 -4.54
N GLN A 14 27.10 -27.80 -3.23
CA GLN A 14 26.12 -28.68 -2.58
C GLN A 14 24.71 -28.12 -2.86
N GLY A 15 24.03 -28.77 -3.80
CA GLY A 15 22.60 -28.59 -4.01
C GLY A 15 21.85 -29.13 -2.78
N VAL A 16 21.19 -28.26 -2.06
CA VAL A 16 20.22 -28.66 -1.04
C VAL A 16 18.93 -29.04 -1.75
N ASP A 17 18.75 -30.32 -2.00
CA ASP A 17 17.48 -30.90 -2.46
C ASP A 17 16.44 -30.75 -1.32
N ASN A 18 15.70 -29.64 -1.33
CA ASN A 18 14.48 -29.50 -0.54
C ASN A 18 13.33 -30.20 -1.29
N LYS A 19 13.12 -31.47 -0.99
CA LYS A 19 11.93 -32.20 -1.38
C LYS A 19 10.74 -31.64 -0.61
N PRO A 20 9.67 -31.12 -1.27
CA PRO A 20 8.53 -30.56 -0.56
C PRO A 20 7.76 -31.69 0.14
N ALA A 21 7.47 -31.48 1.43
CA ALA A 21 6.53 -32.29 2.18
C ALA A 21 5.11 -32.12 1.58
N ASN A 22 4.41 -33.22 1.43
CA ASN A 22 3.09 -33.33 0.83
C ASN A 22 2.04 -32.47 1.56
N GLY A 23 1.27 -31.65 0.81
CA GLY A 23 -0.13 -31.41 1.15
C GLY A 23 -0.55 -30.04 1.68
N ALA A 24 0.30 -29.00 1.64
CA ALA A 24 -0.17 -27.59 1.77
C ALA A 24 0.31 -26.82 0.54
N GLY A 25 -0.59 -26.19 -0.19
CA GLY A 25 -0.24 -25.34 -1.32
C GLY A 25 0.82 -24.33 -0.89
N ALA A 26 1.95 -24.29 -1.60
CA ALA A 26 3.07 -23.43 -1.22
C ALA A 26 2.60 -21.97 -1.25
N SER A 27 2.66 -21.31 -0.09
CA SER A 27 2.40 -19.88 0.07
C SER A 27 3.33 -19.10 -0.90
N ARG A 28 2.76 -18.43 -1.91
CA ARG A 28 3.52 -17.80 -2.99
C ARG A 28 3.17 -16.33 -3.15
N LEU A 29 4.20 -15.48 -3.18
CA LEU A 29 4.05 -14.08 -3.58
C LEU A 29 4.02 -13.97 -5.11
N ARG A 30 3.05 -13.22 -5.66
CA ARG A 30 2.98 -12.87 -7.07
C ARG A 30 3.34 -11.40 -7.27
N LEU A 31 4.63 -11.10 -7.30
CA LEU A 31 5.13 -9.72 -7.45
C LEU A 31 4.78 -9.15 -8.82
N SER A 32 4.40 -7.88 -8.81
CA SER A 32 4.23 -7.07 -10.03
C SER A 32 5.54 -6.39 -10.39
N ASN A 33 5.73 -6.12 -11.68
CA ASN A 33 6.83 -5.30 -12.19
C ASN A 33 6.38 -3.87 -12.51
N SER A 34 7.31 -3.01 -12.90
CA SER A 34 7.03 -1.60 -13.22
C SER A 34 6.09 -1.43 -14.42
N ASP A 35 6.19 -2.31 -15.43
CA ASP A 35 5.38 -2.22 -16.65
C ASP A 35 3.94 -2.60 -16.37
N GLU A 36 3.72 -3.66 -15.56
CA GLU A 36 2.37 -4.06 -15.12
C GLU A 36 1.68 -2.94 -14.31
N ILE A 37 2.43 -2.23 -13.45
CA ILE A 37 1.92 -1.08 -12.70
C ILE A 37 1.69 0.11 -13.65
N GLY A 38 2.58 0.34 -14.59
CA GLY A 38 2.49 1.41 -15.58
C GLY A 38 1.25 1.31 -16.45
N ALA A 39 0.88 0.10 -16.87
CA ALA A 39 -0.29 -0.17 -17.71
C ALA A 39 -1.62 0.25 -17.05
N GLU A 40 -1.69 0.32 -15.72
CA GLU A 40 -2.91 0.76 -15.02
C GLU A 40 -3.17 2.27 -15.15
N PHE A 41 -2.20 3.03 -15.67
CA PHE A 41 -2.36 4.45 -15.95
C PHE A 41 -2.81 4.76 -17.38
N ASP A 42 -2.89 3.75 -18.26
CA ASP A 42 -3.40 3.93 -19.63
C ASP A 42 -4.90 4.26 -19.64
N SER A 43 -5.62 3.94 -18.55
CA SER A 43 -7.07 4.11 -18.44
C SER A 43 -7.51 4.67 -17.09
N VAL A 44 -6.90 5.79 -16.66
CA VAL A 44 -7.29 6.48 -15.41
C VAL A 44 -8.73 7.00 -15.53
N PRO A 45 -9.65 6.64 -14.60
CA PRO A 45 -11.01 7.14 -14.62
C PRO A 45 -11.05 8.62 -14.19
N CYS A 46 -11.40 9.52 -15.14
CA CYS A 46 -11.38 10.96 -14.88
C CYS A 46 -12.70 11.50 -14.31
N ALA A 47 -13.78 10.73 -14.32
CA ALA A 47 -15.05 11.11 -13.71
C ALA A 47 -15.24 10.42 -12.35
N ASN A 48 -15.60 11.18 -11.31
CA ASN A 48 -15.83 10.60 -9.98
C ASN A 48 -16.94 9.53 -9.98
N SER A 49 -17.96 9.67 -10.85
CA SER A 49 -19.03 8.68 -11.02
C SER A 49 -18.53 7.29 -11.41
N ASP A 50 -17.39 7.21 -12.09
CA ASP A 50 -16.88 5.97 -12.65
C ASP A 50 -15.84 5.30 -11.73
N ARG A 51 -15.26 6.07 -10.78
CA ARG A 51 -14.09 5.65 -10.03
C ARG A 51 -14.35 4.44 -9.13
N LEU A 52 -15.47 4.41 -8.40
CA LEU A 52 -15.82 3.25 -7.56
C LEU A 52 -15.90 1.96 -8.36
N ASN A 53 -16.58 2.00 -9.53
CA ASN A 53 -16.69 0.85 -10.43
C ASN A 53 -15.32 0.48 -11.03
N SER A 54 -14.50 1.48 -11.36
CA SER A 54 -13.14 1.26 -11.89
C SER A 54 -12.22 0.63 -10.86
N VAL A 55 -12.32 1.03 -9.58
CA VAL A 55 -11.59 0.39 -8.47
C VAL A 55 -12.04 -1.07 -8.32
N LYS A 56 -13.36 -1.33 -8.33
CA LYS A 56 -13.87 -2.69 -8.27
C LYS A 56 -13.30 -3.54 -9.39
N ALA A 57 -13.40 -3.07 -10.65
CA ALA A 57 -12.87 -3.76 -11.82
C ALA A 57 -11.34 -3.97 -11.74
N LEU A 58 -10.60 -3.03 -11.15
CA LEU A 58 -9.16 -3.18 -10.94
C LEU A 58 -8.86 -4.33 -9.98
N PHE A 59 -9.53 -4.41 -8.83
CA PHE A 59 -9.33 -5.51 -7.88
C PHE A 59 -9.76 -6.87 -8.46
N GLU A 60 -10.82 -6.91 -9.27
CA GLU A 60 -11.23 -8.13 -10.00
C GLU A 60 -10.12 -8.57 -10.97
N ARG A 61 -9.51 -7.65 -11.74
CA ARG A 61 -8.34 -7.96 -12.58
C ARG A 61 -7.13 -8.44 -11.77
N MET A 62 -6.97 -7.94 -10.54
CA MET A 62 -5.95 -8.43 -9.60
C MET A 62 -6.31 -9.78 -8.99
N GLY A 63 -7.48 -10.30 -9.28
CA GLY A 63 -7.95 -11.64 -8.97
C GLY A 63 -8.89 -11.70 -7.76
N ALA A 64 -9.42 -10.59 -7.28
CA ALA A 64 -10.48 -10.61 -6.27
C ALA A 64 -11.77 -11.20 -6.86
N ALA A 65 -12.40 -12.12 -6.14
CA ALA A 65 -13.73 -12.56 -6.48
C ALA A 65 -14.75 -11.47 -6.09
N ASP A 66 -15.86 -11.38 -6.83
CA ASP A 66 -16.91 -10.42 -6.52
C ASP A 66 -17.45 -10.57 -5.09
N SER A 67 -17.49 -11.80 -4.58
CA SER A 67 -17.90 -12.11 -3.21
C SER A 67 -16.90 -11.64 -2.12
N GLU A 68 -15.66 -11.31 -2.49
CA GLU A 68 -14.64 -10.78 -1.57
C GLU A 68 -14.72 -9.25 -1.47
N ILE A 69 -15.35 -8.60 -2.46
CA ILE A 69 -15.47 -7.14 -2.54
C ILE A 69 -16.75 -6.69 -1.86
N THR A 70 -16.62 -5.83 -0.86
CA THR A 70 -17.75 -5.24 -0.15
C THR A 70 -17.76 -3.73 -0.35
N ILE A 71 -18.90 -3.17 -0.75
CA ILE A 71 -19.11 -1.73 -0.72
C ILE A 71 -19.75 -1.40 0.66
N GLU A 72 -18.94 -0.86 1.56
CA GLU A 72 -19.43 -0.41 2.86
C GLU A 72 -20.00 1.00 2.73
N LYS A 73 -21.31 1.11 2.88
CA LYS A 73 -22.00 2.40 2.88
C LYS A 73 -22.30 2.83 4.30
N ARG A 74 -21.76 3.97 4.68
CA ARG A 74 -22.04 4.62 5.96
C ARG A 74 -22.46 6.06 5.69
N LYS A 75 -23.63 6.46 6.22
CA LYS A 75 -24.25 7.76 5.89
C LYS A 75 -24.37 7.94 4.36
N LYS A 76 -23.60 8.85 3.78
CA LYS A 76 -23.58 9.14 2.32
C LYS A 76 -22.27 8.74 1.64
N VAL A 77 -21.36 8.09 2.37
CA VAL A 77 -20.04 7.73 1.90
C VAL A 77 -19.96 6.23 1.61
N GLU A 78 -19.27 5.87 0.57
CA GLU A 78 -19.04 4.49 0.15
C GLU A 78 -17.53 4.20 0.13
N ASN A 79 -17.11 3.17 0.89
CA ASN A 79 -15.76 2.63 0.81
C ASN A 79 -15.82 1.25 0.12
N LEU A 80 -14.87 0.96 -0.75
CA LEU A 80 -14.68 -0.40 -1.24
C LEU A 80 -13.70 -1.11 -0.30
N VAL A 81 -14.10 -2.27 0.19
CA VAL A 81 -13.34 -3.03 1.20
C VAL A 81 -13.18 -4.47 0.76
N ILE A 82 -11.94 -4.97 0.86
CA ILE A 82 -11.62 -6.39 0.67
C ILE A 82 -10.90 -6.88 1.92
N ARG A 83 -11.36 -8.01 2.47
CA ARG A 83 -10.75 -8.63 3.67
C ARG A 83 -10.06 -9.93 3.30
N LYS A 84 -8.76 -9.96 3.49
CA LYS A 84 -7.97 -11.19 3.42
C LYS A 84 -7.72 -11.69 4.84
N THR A 85 -8.45 -12.71 5.23
CA THR A 85 -8.34 -13.31 6.57
C THR A 85 -6.97 -13.94 6.77
N GLY A 86 -6.35 -13.66 7.91
CA GLY A 86 -5.10 -14.29 8.34
C GLY A 86 -5.32 -15.69 8.89
N SER A 87 -4.24 -16.44 8.99
CA SER A 87 -4.25 -17.82 9.52
C SER A 87 -4.40 -17.90 11.04
N GLN A 88 -4.09 -16.80 11.75
CA GLN A 88 -4.15 -16.73 13.21
C GLN A 88 -5.21 -15.71 13.62
N SER A 89 -6.33 -16.19 14.18
CA SER A 89 -7.50 -15.38 14.52
C SER A 89 -7.18 -14.16 15.42
N ASP A 90 -6.24 -14.34 16.35
CA ASP A 90 -5.93 -13.35 17.38
C ASP A 90 -4.66 -12.52 17.09
N SER A 91 -4.07 -12.69 15.91
CA SER A 91 -2.80 -12.02 15.55
C SER A 91 -2.94 -10.53 15.23
N GLY A 92 -4.16 -10.04 15.06
CA GLY A 92 -4.48 -8.65 14.78
C GLY A 92 -4.83 -8.35 13.32
N LYS A 93 -5.04 -7.05 13.04
CA LYS A 93 -5.50 -6.55 11.75
C LYS A 93 -4.55 -5.49 11.21
N ILE A 94 -4.35 -5.45 9.91
CA ILE A 94 -3.60 -4.41 9.19
C ILE A 94 -4.57 -3.76 8.20
N ILE A 95 -4.69 -2.44 8.22
CA ILE A 95 -5.39 -1.70 7.18
C ILE A 95 -4.37 -1.19 6.17
N ILE A 96 -4.67 -1.33 4.90
CA ILE A 96 -3.93 -0.68 3.82
C ILE A 96 -4.93 0.04 2.94
N GLY A 97 -4.74 1.34 2.72
CA GLY A 97 -5.75 2.15 2.07
C GLY A 97 -5.20 3.24 1.18
N ALA A 98 -6.07 3.71 0.29
CA ALA A 98 -5.91 4.87 -0.57
C ALA A 98 -7.30 5.41 -0.89
N HIS A 99 -7.47 6.72 -1.06
CA HIS A 99 -8.76 7.21 -1.52
C HIS A 99 -8.93 7.05 -3.03
N PHE A 100 -10.17 6.92 -3.48
CA PHE A 100 -10.46 6.75 -4.90
C PHE A 100 -11.15 7.96 -5.55
N ASP A 101 -11.76 8.83 -4.77
CA ASP A 101 -12.33 10.07 -5.28
C ASP A 101 -11.22 11.07 -5.69
N LYS A 102 -11.60 12.13 -6.34
CA LYS A 102 -10.71 13.20 -6.78
C LYS A 102 -11.45 14.53 -6.75
N THR A 103 -10.72 15.63 -6.80
CA THR A 103 -11.29 16.96 -7.00
C THR A 103 -11.97 17.09 -8.38
N GLU A 104 -12.68 18.17 -8.63
CA GLU A 104 -13.37 18.38 -9.92
C GLU A 104 -12.38 18.50 -11.09
N LYS A 105 -11.16 18.98 -10.87
CA LYS A 105 -10.16 19.24 -11.89
C LYS A 105 -9.24 18.04 -12.11
N GLY A 106 -8.74 17.91 -13.36
CA GLY A 106 -7.82 16.83 -13.72
C GLY A 106 -8.46 15.44 -13.70
N CYS A 107 -7.61 14.45 -13.83
CA CYS A 107 -8.04 13.03 -13.76
C CYS A 107 -7.72 12.37 -12.41
N GLY A 108 -7.03 13.05 -11.49
CA GLY A 108 -6.63 12.45 -10.22
C GLY A 108 -5.75 11.22 -10.42
N ALA A 109 -4.80 11.30 -11.35
CA ALA A 109 -3.93 10.17 -11.66
C ALA A 109 -2.82 10.02 -10.62
N VAL A 110 -2.25 11.13 -10.19
CA VAL A 110 -1.34 11.20 -9.05
C VAL A 110 -2.16 11.11 -7.77
N ASP A 111 -3.18 11.95 -7.66
CA ASP A 111 -4.03 12.12 -6.48
C ASP A 111 -5.47 11.65 -6.76
N ASN A 112 -5.86 10.39 -6.45
CA ASN A 112 -4.99 9.37 -5.88
C ASN A 112 -5.21 8.01 -6.56
N TRP A 113 -5.29 7.98 -7.92
CA TRP A 113 -5.34 6.71 -8.65
C TRP A 113 -4.05 5.90 -8.42
N SER A 114 -2.91 6.60 -8.21
CA SER A 114 -1.61 5.98 -7.93
C SER A 114 -1.63 5.14 -6.66
N GLY A 115 -2.28 5.62 -5.60
CA GLY A 115 -2.47 4.89 -4.37
C GLY A 115 -3.40 3.67 -4.57
N VAL A 116 -4.51 3.85 -5.30
CA VAL A 116 -5.45 2.76 -5.62
C VAL A 116 -4.74 1.64 -6.40
N VAL A 117 -3.96 1.96 -7.42
CA VAL A 117 -3.14 1.00 -8.18
C VAL A 117 -2.18 0.28 -7.23
N THR A 118 -1.51 1.02 -6.35
CA THR A 118 -0.56 0.44 -5.39
C THR A 118 -1.22 -0.60 -4.50
N ILE A 119 -2.36 -0.28 -3.85
CA ILE A 119 -3.03 -1.24 -2.95
C ILE A 119 -3.59 -2.45 -3.70
N ALA A 120 -4.04 -2.28 -4.93
CA ALA A 120 -4.52 -3.37 -5.77
C ALA A 120 -3.39 -4.35 -6.15
N HIS A 121 -2.20 -3.84 -6.49
CA HIS A 121 -1.03 -4.67 -6.76
C HIS A 121 -0.46 -5.33 -5.50
N VAL A 122 -0.57 -4.71 -4.32
CA VAL A 122 -0.26 -5.36 -3.04
C VAL A 122 -1.24 -6.51 -2.77
N TYR A 123 -2.54 -6.32 -3.02
CA TYR A 123 -3.53 -7.39 -2.93
C TYR A 123 -3.16 -8.57 -3.85
N ARG A 124 -2.86 -8.31 -5.14
CA ARG A 124 -2.41 -9.33 -6.10
C ARG A 124 -1.20 -10.11 -5.59
N ALA A 125 -0.22 -9.40 -5.03
CA ALA A 125 0.99 -10.04 -4.52
C ALA A 125 0.71 -11.02 -3.38
N LEU A 126 -0.24 -10.69 -2.53
CA LEU A 126 -0.59 -11.44 -1.33
C LEU A 126 -1.72 -12.44 -1.52
N ARG A 127 -2.38 -12.47 -2.69
CA ARG A 127 -3.60 -13.27 -2.89
C ARG A 127 -3.44 -14.75 -2.48
N GLU A 128 -2.34 -15.36 -2.88
CA GLU A 128 -2.03 -16.77 -2.60
C GLU A 128 -1.05 -16.93 -1.42
N TYR A 129 -0.69 -15.83 -0.77
CA TYR A 129 0.22 -15.85 0.37
C TYR A 129 -0.55 -16.05 1.68
N LEU A 130 -0.05 -16.93 2.53
CA LEU A 130 -0.65 -17.18 3.84
C LEU A 130 -0.13 -16.14 4.85
N LEU A 131 -0.96 -15.16 5.16
CA LEU A 131 -0.69 -14.15 6.16
C LEU A 131 -1.02 -14.67 7.57
N ASN A 132 -0.33 -14.16 8.59
CA ASN A 132 -0.69 -14.40 9.99
C ASN A 132 -1.90 -13.53 10.38
N LYS A 133 -1.89 -12.26 9.99
CA LYS A 133 -2.90 -11.24 10.35
C LYS A 133 -3.94 -11.07 9.24
N THR A 134 -5.11 -10.62 9.65
CA THR A 134 -6.11 -10.17 8.68
C THR A 134 -5.69 -8.83 8.07
N VAL A 135 -5.61 -8.79 6.73
CA VAL A 135 -5.35 -7.54 5.99
C VAL A 135 -6.65 -7.02 5.39
N ILE A 136 -6.93 -5.75 5.64
CA ILE A 136 -8.10 -5.04 5.16
C ILE A 136 -7.64 -4.01 4.12
N PHE A 137 -7.90 -4.28 2.85
CA PHE A 137 -7.67 -3.34 1.76
C PHE A 137 -8.88 -2.42 1.65
N VAL A 138 -8.64 -1.12 1.59
CA VAL A 138 -9.70 -0.12 1.54
C VAL A 138 -9.42 0.92 0.48
N ALA A 139 -10.36 1.10 -0.45
CA ALA A 139 -10.41 2.32 -1.24
C ALA A 139 -11.44 3.25 -0.56
N PHE A 140 -10.95 4.37 -0.02
CA PHE A 140 -11.79 5.34 0.70
C PHE A 140 -12.49 6.28 -0.26
N GLY A 141 -13.75 6.59 0.01
CA GLY A 141 -14.51 7.59 -0.73
C GLY A 141 -14.58 8.91 -0.01
N ASP A 142 -14.77 9.98 -0.79
CA ASP A 142 -14.97 11.35 -0.29
C ASP A 142 -13.84 11.83 0.66
N GLU A 143 -12.59 11.49 0.35
CA GLU A 143 -11.41 12.01 1.01
C GLU A 143 -11.29 13.52 0.77
N GLU A 144 -11.40 13.93 -0.48
CA GLU A 144 -11.31 15.30 -0.98
C GLU A 144 -12.38 16.25 -0.41
N LYS A 145 -13.40 15.68 0.23
CA LYS A 145 -14.47 16.39 0.94
C LYS A 145 -14.26 16.40 2.46
N GLY A 146 -13.07 16.07 2.92
CA GLY A 146 -12.64 16.09 4.32
C GLY A 146 -12.61 14.74 4.98
N LEU A 147 -11.90 13.76 4.36
CA LEU A 147 -11.60 12.44 4.91
C LEU A 147 -12.84 11.62 5.29
N ASN A 148 -13.96 11.80 4.58
CA ASN A 148 -15.23 11.24 5.04
C ASN A 148 -15.21 9.71 5.12
N GLY A 149 -14.62 9.02 4.12
CA GLY A 149 -14.54 7.56 4.08
C GLY A 149 -13.72 6.96 5.23
N SER A 150 -12.52 7.48 5.44
CA SER A 150 -11.64 7.01 6.51
C SER A 150 -12.16 7.38 7.90
N ARG A 151 -12.80 8.54 8.03
CA ARG A 151 -13.43 8.98 9.29
C ARG A 151 -14.58 8.06 9.67
N GLU A 152 -15.52 7.78 8.76
CA GLU A 152 -16.64 6.88 9.02
C GLU A 152 -16.17 5.46 9.35
N MET A 153 -15.10 4.99 8.70
CA MET A 153 -14.52 3.69 9.01
C MET A 153 -13.85 3.68 10.38
N SER A 154 -13.02 4.68 10.69
CA SER A 154 -12.30 4.77 11.97
C SER A 154 -13.23 5.01 13.15
N ASP A 155 -14.32 5.78 12.98
CA ASP A 155 -15.37 5.99 13.97
C ASP A 155 -16.11 4.68 14.30
N GLY A 156 -16.20 3.76 13.36
CA GLY A 156 -16.76 2.44 13.56
C GLY A 156 -15.88 1.46 14.35
N ILE A 157 -14.63 1.81 14.64
CA ILE A 157 -13.74 0.99 15.47
C ILE A 157 -14.02 1.24 16.95
N GLU A 158 -14.57 0.24 17.62
CA GLU A 158 -14.84 0.32 19.06
C GLU A 158 -13.54 0.55 19.84
N LYS A 159 -13.62 1.35 20.92
CA LYS A 159 -12.46 1.72 21.73
C LYS A 159 -11.66 0.51 22.21
N ASN A 160 -12.35 -0.55 22.61
CA ASN A 160 -11.73 -1.78 23.13
C ASN A 160 -11.08 -2.64 22.04
N SER A 161 -11.52 -2.49 20.76
CA SER A 161 -11.00 -3.22 19.62
C SER A 161 -9.83 -2.50 18.91
N ARG A 162 -9.50 -1.27 19.28
CA ARG A 162 -8.43 -0.50 18.62
C ARG A 162 -7.07 -1.18 18.70
N GLN A 163 -6.81 -1.88 19.78
CA GLN A 163 -5.58 -2.66 19.97
C GLN A 163 -5.46 -3.90 19.06
N GLU A 164 -6.54 -4.30 18.38
CA GLU A 164 -6.49 -5.34 17.37
C GLU A 164 -5.90 -4.83 16.05
N TYR A 165 -5.90 -3.52 15.82
CA TYR A 165 -5.33 -2.91 14.63
C TYR A 165 -3.86 -2.60 14.86
N CYS A 166 -2.98 -3.39 14.21
CA CYS A 166 -1.53 -3.26 14.35
C CYS A 166 -1.00 -2.02 13.66
N ALA A 167 -1.51 -1.71 12.49
CA ALA A 167 -1.15 -0.56 11.68
C ALA A 167 -2.22 -0.21 10.65
N MET A 168 -2.24 1.05 10.23
CA MET A 168 -2.88 1.52 9.02
C MET A 168 -1.82 2.15 8.12
N ILE A 169 -1.68 1.64 6.88
CA ILE A 169 -0.78 2.16 5.87
C ILE A 169 -1.64 2.89 4.83
N ASN A 170 -1.49 4.20 4.78
CA ASN A 170 -2.11 5.05 3.76
C ASN A 170 -1.14 5.30 2.62
N ILE A 171 -1.60 5.16 1.39
CA ILE A 171 -0.85 5.50 0.19
C ILE A 171 -1.56 6.66 -0.48
N ASP A 172 -0.82 7.76 -0.66
CA ASP A 172 -1.40 8.98 -1.17
C ASP A 172 -0.41 9.73 -2.07
N SER A 173 -0.84 9.96 -3.33
CA SER A 173 -0.07 10.77 -4.28
C SER A 173 1.34 10.24 -4.57
N LEU A 174 1.44 9.01 -5.09
CA LEU A 174 2.69 8.44 -5.61
C LEU A 174 2.96 8.86 -7.07
N GLY A 175 4.21 8.75 -7.48
CA GLY A 175 4.61 8.86 -8.89
C GLY A 175 5.15 10.20 -9.33
N MET A 176 5.17 11.26 -8.50
CA MET A 176 5.83 12.52 -8.86
C MET A 176 7.34 12.48 -8.64
N GLY A 177 7.80 11.81 -7.60
CA GLY A 177 9.21 11.74 -7.23
C GLY A 177 9.55 10.49 -6.42
N ALA A 178 10.67 10.55 -5.72
CA ALA A 178 11.08 9.48 -4.81
C ALA A 178 10.03 9.22 -3.74
N VAL A 179 9.97 7.98 -3.27
CA VAL A 179 9.06 7.60 -2.18
C VAL A 179 9.43 8.35 -0.89
N GLN A 180 8.43 8.85 -0.20
CA GLN A 180 8.56 9.61 1.03
C GLN A 180 7.56 9.15 2.08
N VAL A 181 7.86 9.46 3.34
CA VAL A 181 6.92 9.37 4.45
C VAL A 181 6.53 10.78 4.91
N ALA A 182 5.25 11.00 5.17
CA ALA A 182 4.75 12.23 5.79
C ALA A 182 4.90 12.14 7.31
N ASP A 183 5.97 12.69 7.87
CA ASP A 183 6.30 12.56 9.30
C ASP A 183 5.20 13.12 10.20
N ASN A 184 4.59 14.26 9.81
CA ASN A 184 3.51 14.90 10.58
C ASN A 184 2.15 14.17 10.52
N LEU A 185 1.97 13.23 9.59
CA LEU A 185 0.76 12.42 9.41
C LEU A 185 1.00 10.94 9.74
N SER A 186 2.04 10.63 10.54
CA SER A 186 2.49 9.26 10.75
C SER A 186 2.94 8.99 12.18
N SER A 187 2.72 7.77 12.64
CA SER A 187 3.26 7.24 13.90
C SER A 187 4.75 6.98 13.78
N ARG A 188 5.53 7.44 14.76
CA ARG A 188 7.01 7.35 14.77
C ARG A 188 7.54 5.95 14.44
N LYS A 189 7.01 4.91 15.07
CA LYS A 189 7.50 3.53 14.85
C LYS A 189 7.25 3.03 13.42
N LEU A 190 6.17 3.47 12.77
CA LEU A 190 5.91 3.14 11.37
C LEU A 190 6.78 3.97 10.40
N VAL A 191 7.13 5.20 10.78
CA VAL A 191 8.15 6.00 10.08
C VAL A 191 9.50 5.29 10.14
N ASP A 192 9.93 4.84 11.33
CA ASP A 192 11.18 4.12 11.50
C ASP A 192 11.19 2.78 10.73
N LEU A 193 10.04 2.07 10.67
CA LEU A 193 9.88 0.87 9.85
C LEU A 193 10.04 1.19 8.36
N SER A 194 9.36 2.23 7.85
CA SER A 194 9.44 2.59 6.43
C SER A 194 10.88 2.93 6.02
N LYS A 195 11.60 3.66 6.85
CA LYS A 195 13.02 3.97 6.66
C LYS A 195 13.89 2.71 6.60
N SER A 196 13.70 1.79 7.56
CA SER A 196 14.43 0.51 7.57
C SER A 196 14.17 -0.31 6.32
N VAL A 197 12.90 -0.45 5.93
CA VAL A 197 12.51 -1.18 4.71
C VAL A 197 13.11 -0.55 3.47
N ALA A 198 13.06 0.78 3.34
CA ALA A 198 13.64 1.49 2.21
C ALA A 198 15.15 1.25 2.09
N ALA A 199 15.87 1.28 3.22
CA ALA A 199 17.29 1.00 3.27
C ALA A 199 17.63 -0.43 2.82
N ASP A 200 16.89 -1.42 3.33
CA ASP A 200 17.12 -2.84 2.99
C ASP A 200 16.82 -3.14 1.51
N LEU A 201 15.77 -2.52 0.96
CA LEU A 201 15.40 -2.65 -0.44
C LEU A 201 16.18 -1.71 -1.38
N LYS A 202 17.04 -0.84 -0.82
CA LYS A 202 17.80 0.20 -1.56
C LYS A 202 16.88 1.12 -2.37
N ILE A 203 15.73 1.46 -1.82
CA ILE A 203 14.77 2.39 -2.42
C ILE A 203 15.19 3.81 -2.03
N PRO A 204 15.31 4.77 -2.99
CA PRO A 204 15.43 6.18 -2.68
C PRO A 204 14.24 6.63 -1.83
N PHE A 205 14.52 7.12 -0.62
CA PHE A 205 13.49 7.42 0.38
C PHE A 205 13.79 8.71 1.12
N ASN A 206 12.77 9.54 1.29
CA ASN A 206 12.89 10.82 1.99
C ASN A 206 11.84 10.94 3.11
N HIS A 207 12.08 11.88 4.00
CA HIS A 207 11.15 12.36 5.01
C HIS A 207 10.60 13.72 4.59
N SER A 208 9.33 13.97 4.84
CA SER A 208 8.69 15.25 4.56
C SER A 208 7.61 15.59 5.57
N ASN A 209 7.23 16.86 5.60
CA ASN A 209 6.02 17.33 6.28
C ASN A 209 5.08 17.91 5.24
N ILE A 210 3.86 17.42 5.19
CA ILE A 210 2.81 17.97 4.32
C ILE A 210 2.16 19.14 5.05
N ALA A 211 2.57 20.36 4.68
CA ALA A 211 2.05 21.58 5.30
C ALA A 211 0.66 21.91 4.75
N GLY A 212 -0.31 22.06 5.64
CA GLY A 212 -1.69 22.44 5.28
C GLY A 212 -2.50 21.35 4.57
N GLY A 213 -1.95 20.14 4.46
CA GLY A 213 -2.65 18.95 3.98
C GLY A 213 -3.00 18.00 5.12
N ASP A 214 -3.92 17.11 4.83
CA ASP A 214 -4.31 16.01 5.70
C ASP A 214 -4.35 14.72 4.87
N ALA A 215 -4.59 13.57 5.46
CA ALA A 215 -4.67 12.29 4.75
C ALA A 215 -5.51 11.29 5.55
N ASP A 216 -5.96 10.21 4.90
CA ASP A 216 -6.80 9.20 5.54
C ASP A 216 -6.17 8.58 6.80
N SER A 217 -4.84 8.54 6.90
CA SER A 217 -4.12 8.10 8.11
C SER A 217 -4.48 8.90 9.36
N THR A 218 -4.78 10.20 9.24
CA THR A 218 -5.16 11.08 10.35
C THR A 218 -6.43 10.61 11.03
N SER A 219 -7.41 10.11 10.27
CA SER A 219 -8.65 9.58 10.83
C SER A 219 -8.39 8.44 11.83
N PHE A 220 -7.42 7.59 11.53
CA PHE A 220 -7.04 6.45 12.37
C PHE A 220 -6.09 6.86 13.51
N LEU A 221 -5.15 7.77 13.26
CA LEU A 221 -4.29 8.36 14.31
C LEU A 221 -5.13 8.98 15.43
N ASN A 222 -6.16 9.74 15.06
CA ASN A 222 -7.10 10.37 16.01
C ASN A 222 -7.87 9.35 16.84
N LYS A 223 -7.94 8.08 16.42
CA LYS A 223 -8.54 6.97 17.18
C LYS A 223 -7.51 6.15 17.95
N GLY A 224 -6.22 6.52 17.89
CA GLY A 224 -5.13 5.78 18.56
C GLY A 224 -4.74 4.49 17.85
N VAL A 225 -5.05 4.36 16.56
CA VAL A 225 -4.51 3.32 15.68
C VAL A 225 -3.22 3.84 15.06
N ALA A 226 -2.12 3.11 15.22
CA ALA A 226 -0.84 3.49 14.61
C ALA A 226 -0.98 3.54 13.08
N SER A 227 -0.62 4.68 12.47
CA SER A 227 -0.85 4.91 11.04
C SER A 227 0.34 5.61 10.40
N VAL A 228 0.49 5.45 9.09
CA VAL A 228 1.55 6.07 8.29
C VAL A 228 1.01 6.47 6.94
N THR A 229 1.45 7.63 6.41
CA THR A 229 1.19 8.04 5.03
C THR A 229 2.48 7.96 4.21
N ILE A 230 2.43 7.17 3.14
CA ILE A 230 3.48 7.02 2.12
C ILE A 230 3.05 7.78 0.89
N HIS A 231 3.91 8.65 0.38
CA HIS A 231 3.64 9.48 -0.79
C HIS A 231 4.88 9.65 -1.67
N GLY A 232 4.75 10.35 -2.78
CA GLY A 232 5.85 10.68 -3.72
C GLY A 232 5.81 12.13 -4.18
N LEU A 233 5.25 13.03 -3.37
CA LEU A 233 5.10 14.44 -3.70
C LEU A 233 6.47 15.13 -3.85
N THR A 234 6.56 16.04 -4.81
CA THR A 234 7.70 16.95 -4.97
C THR A 234 7.29 18.37 -4.60
N ASN A 235 8.21 19.31 -4.55
CA ASN A 235 7.89 20.73 -4.31
C ASN A 235 6.92 21.33 -5.36
N GLU A 236 6.74 20.65 -6.50
CA GLU A 236 5.83 21.08 -7.56
C GLU A 236 4.39 20.58 -7.35
N TRP A 237 4.11 19.81 -6.31
CA TRP A 237 2.80 19.21 -6.10
C TRP A 237 1.64 20.23 -6.17
N PRO A 238 1.74 21.47 -5.63
CA PRO A 238 0.63 22.44 -5.70
C PRO A 238 0.33 22.92 -7.14
N LEU A 239 1.26 22.69 -8.08
CA LEU A 239 1.07 23.01 -9.50
C LEU A 239 0.41 21.87 -10.30
N ILE A 240 0.32 20.69 -9.71
CA ILE A 240 -0.17 19.46 -10.35
C ILE A 240 -1.47 19.00 -9.70
N LEU A 241 -1.45 18.67 -8.40
CA LEU A 241 -2.62 18.17 -7.67
C LEU A 241 -3.73 19.23 -7.66
N HIS A 242 -4.97 18.76 -7.69
CA HIS A 242 -6.18 19.61 -7.72
C HIS A 242 -6.24 20.57 -8.91
N THR A 243 -5.48 20.29 -9.97
CA THR A 243 -5.45 21.08 -11.22
C THR A 243 -5.71 20.20 -12.45
N GLN A 244 -5.93 20.83 -13.63
CA GLN A 244 -6.05 20.10 -14.90
C GLN A 244 -4.79 19.31 -15.28
N LYS A 245 -3.68 19.51 -14.57
CA LYS A 245 -2.40 18.85 -14.87
C LYS A 245 -2.27 17.48 -14.19
N ASP A 246 -3.13 17.15 -13.24
CA ASP A 246 -3.13 15.82 -12.62
C ASP A 246 -3.69 14.77 -13.58
N THR A 247 -2.82 14.24 -14.40
CA THR A 247 -3.09 13.27 -15.46
C THR A 247 -2.07 12.13 -15.45
N ALA A 248 -2.34 11.04 -16.15
CA ALA A 248 -1.42 9.91 -16.29
C ALA A 248 0.00 10.32 -16.75
N ALA A 249 0.11 11.36 -17.58
CA ALA A 249 1.40 11.88 -18.04
C ALA A 249 2.29 12.45 -16.93
N LYS A 250 1.75 12.69 -15.74
CA LYS A 250 2.51 13.15 -14.55
C LYS A 250 2.94 12.02 -13.64
N VAL A 251 2.51 10.79 -13.91
CA VAL A 251 2.84 9.63 -13.10
C VAL A 251 4.08 8.94 -13.66
N ASN A 252 5.12 8.83 -12.84
CA ASN A 252 6.26 7.97 -13.09
C ASN A 252 5.97 6.56 -12.54
N ALA A 253 5.71 5.61 -13.42
CA ALA A 253 5.38 4.23 -13.05
C ALA A 253 6.47 3.56 -12.22
N THR A 254 7.76 3.86 -12.47
CA THR A 254 8.87 3.33 -11.67
C THR A 254 8.81 3.84 -10.23
N ALA A 255 8.45 5.10 -10.01
CA ALA A 255 8.30 5.65 -8.67
C ALA A 255 7.11 4.99 -7.93
N VAL A 256 5.98 4.76 -8.61
CA VAL A 256 4.85 3.99 -8.05
C VAL A 256 5.25 2.56 -7.73
N TYR A 257 5.99 1.89 -8.62
CA TYR A 257 6.52 0.55 -8.39
C TYR A 257 7.43 0.48 -7.15
N LEU A 258 8.29 1.48 -6.94
CA LEU A 258 9.13 1.54 -5.73
C LEU A 258 8.28 1.74 -4.47
N GLY A 259 7.23 2.56 -4.53
CA GLY A 259 6.24 2.71 -3.45
C GLY A 259 5.53 1.39 -3.15
N TYR A 260 5.07 0.68 -4.18
CA TYR A 260 4.48 -0.65 -4.05
C TYR A 260 5.43 -1.63 -3.34
N ARG A 261 6.71 -1.67 -3.74
CA ARG A 261 7.70 -2.55 -3.12
C ARG A 261 7.92 -2.22 -1.64
N LEU A 262 8.03 -0.92 -1.31
CA LEU A 262 8.14 -0.45 0.07
C LEU A 262 6.94 -0.90 0.91
N VAL A 263 5.74 -0.61 0.43
CA VAL A 263 4.48 -0.89 1.15
C VAL A 263 4.27 -2.39 1.35
N LEU A 264 4.53 -3.22 0.33
CA LEU A 264 4.43 -4.67 0.43
C LEU A 264 5.38 -5.20 1.52
N GLU A 265 6.63 -4.79 1.52
CA GLU A 265 7.61 -5.24 2.53
C GLU A 265 7.28 -4.72 3.93
N MET A 266 6.80 -3.47 4.07
CA MET A 266 6.30 -2.96 5.35
C MET A 266 5.17 -3.85 5.89
N LEU A 267 4.19 -4.16 5.05
CA LEU A 267 3.06 -5.02 5.42
C LEU A 267 3.55 -6.41 5.87
N MET A 268 4.49 -7.02 5.14
CA MET A 268 5.06 -8.33 5.48
C MET A 268 5.76 -8.32 6.84
N ARG A 269 6.51 -7.24 7.15
CA ARG A 269 7.16 -7.10 8.47
C ARG A 269 6.14 -6.86 9.58
N ILE A 270 5.08 -6.11 9.33
CA ILE A 270 3.99 -5.94 10.30
C ILE A 270 3.28 -7.27 10.52
N ASP A 271 3.03 -8.04 9.46
CA ASP A 271 2.39 -9.35 9.55
C ASP A 271 3.17 -10.33 10.43
N SER A 272 4.49 -10.33 10.34
CA SER A 272 5.37 -11.23 11.10
C SER A 272 5.71 -10.75 12.52
N SER A 273 5.31 -9.54 12.92
CA SER A 273 5.67 -8.92 14.20
C SER A 273 4.46 -8.78 15.13
N PRO A 274 4.63 -8.72 16.46
CA PRO A 274 3.52 -8.41 17.37
C PRO A 274 3.05 -6.96 17.17
N CYS A 275 1.73 -6.71 17.30
CA CYS A 275 1.15 -5.37 17.10
C CYS A 275 1.74 -4.29 18.04
N SER A 276 2.19 -4.70 19.24
CA SER A 276 2.84 -3.79 20.21
C SER A 276 4.15 -3.18 19.69
N ALA A 277 4.78 -3.79 18.69
CA ALA A 277 6.00 -3.27 18.08
C ALA A 277 5.76 -1.91 17.38
N PHE A 278 4.53 -1.62 16.95
CA PHE A 278 4.20 -0.45 16.12
C PHE A 278 3.40 0.64 16.87
N ARG A 279 3.12 0.44 18.16
CA ARG A 279 2.37 1.38 19.02
C ARG A 279 3.24 2.23 19.89
#